data_2fa662c644a2b9ed04c1b8fdc90d7ce7
#
_entry.id   2fa662c644a2b9ed04c1b8fdc90d7ce7
#
_cell.length_a   1.000
_cell.length_b   1.000
_cell.length_c   1.000
_cell.angle_alpha   90.00
_cell.angle_beta   90.00
_cell.angle_gamma   90.00
#
_symmetry.space_group_name_H-M   'P 1'
#
loop_
_entity.id
_entity.type
_entity.pdbx_description
1 polymer ?
#
loop_
_entity_poly.entity_id
_entity_poly.type
_entity_poly.pdbx_seq_one_letter_code
_entity_poly.pdbx_strand_id
1 'polypeptide(L)'
;GQVMLARDDLGEWPAPGTGSGDNGPRMLSNVVLMGMGEPLYNFDNVRDAMKIVMDGEGIALSRRRITLSTSGVVPEIAKTAEEIGCLLAISFHATTDEVRDKLVPINKRWNIETLLNTLRDYPRLSNSERITFEYVMLKDVNDSDADARRLVRLIAGIPAKINLIPFNEWPGAPYQRSDWSRIEKFADIIYKAGYASPIRTPRGEDIMAACGQLKSATERARKSRAQIEAEAGVSSGS
;
A
#
# COMPACT_ATOMS: atom_id res chain seq x y z
N GLY A 1 -8.63 -12.74 12.82
CA GLY A 1 -8.92 -13.87 11.91
C GLY A 1 -7.75 -14.22 11.02
N GLN A 2 -7.47 -13.49 9.95
CA GLN A 2 -6.44 -13.85 8.93
C GLN A 2 -5.04 -14.13 9.50
N VAL A 3 -4.55 -13.31 10.43
CA VAL A 3 -3.26 -13.53 11.08
C VAL A 3 -3.24 -14.84 11.88
N MET A 4 -4.36 -15.16 12.54
CA MET A 4 -4.50 -16.40 13.31
C MET A 4 -4.49 -17.62 12.39
N LEU A 5 -5.26 -17.58 11.30
CA LEU A 5 -5.29 -18.66 10.31
C LEU A 5 -3.91 -18.88 9.68
N ALA A 6 -3.21 -17.80 9.28
CA ALA A 6 -1.88 -17.91 8.71
C ALA A 6 -0.86 -18.51 9.68
N ARG A 7 -0.95 -18.20 10.97
CA ARG A 7 -0.09 -18.81 11.99
C ARG A 7 -0.40 -20.29 12.22
N ASP A 8 -1.70 -20.65 12.17
CA ASP A 8 -2.14 -22.02 12.27
C ASP A 8 -1.64 -22.84 11.07
N ASP A 9 -1.85 -22.36 9.86
CA ASP A 9 -1.35 -22.98 8.62
C ASP A 9 0.17 -23.16 8.61
N LEU A 10 0.93 -22.23 9.24
CA LEU A 10 2.37 -22.27 9.35
C LEU A 10 2.89 -23.09 10.56
N GLY A 11 1.99 -23.61 11.39
CA GLY A 11 2.35 -24.36 12.59
C GLY A 11 3.05 -23.53 13.67
N GLU A 12 2.79 -22.22 13.73
CA GLU A 12 3.43 -21.31 14.71
C GLU A 12 2.85 -21.37 16.12
N TRP A 13 1.76 -22.10 16.33
CA TRP A 13 1.15 -22.23 17.63
C TRP A 13 1.96 -23.21 18.49
N PRO A 14 2.26 -22.87 19.77
CA PRO A 14 2.81 -23.84 20.68
C PRO A 14 1.83 -25.01 20.84
N ALA A 15 2.30 -26.23 20.81
CA ALA A 15 1.50 -27.38 21.11
C ALA A 15 0.87 -27.23 22.51
N PRO A 16 -0.40 -27.65 22.72
CA PRO A 16 -1.04 -27.59 24.03
C PRO A 16 -0.16 -28.27 25.08
N GLY A 17 0.20 -27.56 26.17
CA GLY A 17 1.03 -28.07 27.25
C GLY A 17 2.54 -27.81 27.13
N THR A 18 3.02 -27.26 26.03
CA THR A 18 4.38 -26.74 25.97
C THR A 18 4.39 -25.34 26.59
N GLY A 19 5.04 -25.19 27.73
CA GLY A 19 5.16 -23.91 28.39
C GLY A 19 5.82 -22.85 27.48
N SER A 20 5.54 -21.60 27.75
CA SER A 20 5.86 -20.40 26.95
C SER A 20 7.35 -20.11 26.65
N GLY A 21 8.20 -21.11 26.60
CA GLY A 21 9.65 -20.94 26.53
C GLY A 21 10.32 -21.23 25.18
N ASP A 22 9.68 -21.95 24.28
CA ASP A 22 10.29 -22.31 23.00
C ASP A 22 9.36 -21.89 21.84
N ASN A 23 9.31 -20.58 21.61
CA ASN A 23 8.75 -20.05 20.38
C ASN A 23 9.72 -20.40 19.26
N GLY A 24 9.46 -21.49 18.55
CA GLY A 24 10.15 -21.82 17.30
C GLY A 24 10.26 -20.60 16.37
N PRO A 25 11.05 -20.66 15.29
CA PRO A 25 11.28 -19.50 14.43
C PRO A 25 9.95 -18.93 13.96
N ARG A 26 9.73 -17.62 14.21
CA ARG A 26 8.52 -16.93 13.78
C ARG A 26 8.44 -16.94 12.25
N MET A 27 7.48 -17.67 11.69
CA MET A 27 7.27 -17.78 10.25
C MET A 27 6.51 -16.57 9.72
N LEU A 28 5.46 -16.10 10.44
CA LEU A 28 4.75 -14.88 10.13
C LEU A 28 5.50 -13.69 10.73
N SER A 29 6.36 -13.05 9.92
CA SER A 29 7.27 -11.99 10.39
C SER A 29 6.74 -10.57 10.18
N ASN A 30 5.89 -10.34 9.19
CA ASN A 30 5.38 -9.00 8.84
C ASN A 30 3.91 -9.06 8.45
N VAL A 31 3.20 -7.98 8.73
CA VAL A 31 1.82 -7.76 8.27
C VAL A 31 1.76 -6.45 7.48
N VAL A 32 1.14 -6.48 6.32
CA VAL A 32 0.90 -5.28 5.50
C VAL A 32 -0.58 -5.15 5.18
N LEU A 33 -1.14 -3.97 5.43
CA LEU A 33 -2.50 -3.64 5.02
C LEU A 33 -2.43 -2.96 3.64
N MET A 34 -2.08 -3.76 2.61
CA MET A 34 -1.82 -3.32 1.23
C MET A 34 -2.65 -4.10 0.21
N GLY A 35 -3.84 -4.54 0.58
CA GLY A 35 -4.74 -5.28 -0.29
C GLY A 35 -5.72 -4.38 -1.03
N MET A 36 -7.00 -4.76 -1.03
CA MET A 36 -8.10 -4.01 -1.61
C MET A 36 -8.76 -3.13 -0.56
N GLY A 37 -9.24 -1.95 -1.01
CA GLY A 37 -9.91 -0.98 -0.15
C GLY A 37 -8.95 0.01 0.52
N GLU A 38 -9.53 0.87 1.34
CA GLU A 38 -8.81 1.91 2.10
C GLU A 38 -8.99 1.63 3.58
N PRO A 39 -7.92 1.20 4.29
CA PRO A 39 -8.04 0.82 5.69
C PRO A 39 -8.48 1.96 6.60
N LEU A 40 -8.13 3.21 6.27
CA LEU A 40 -8.49 4.36 7.09
C LEU A 40 -9.99 4.74 7.01
N TYR A 41 -10.74 4.23 6.05
CA TYR A 41 -12.21 4.33 6.08
C TYR A 41 -12.86 3.35 7.06
N ASN A 42 -12.09 2.38 7.57
CA ASN A 42 -12.52 1.43 8.60
C ASN A 42 -11.63 1.52 9.84
N PHE A 43 -11.28 2.76 10.22
CA PHE A 43 -10.23 3.09 11.19
C PHE A 43 -10.37 2.33 12.50
N ASP A 44 -11.55 2.36 13.12
CA ASP A 44 -11.76 1.75 14.44
C ASP A 44 -11.50 0.24 14.43
N ASN A 45 -12.05 -0.48 13.45
CA ASN A 45 -11.82 -1.92 13.35
C ASN A 45 -10.36 -2.26 13.02
N VAL A 46 -9.70 -1.46 12.18
CA VAL A 46 -8.28 -1.62 11.86
C VAL A 46 -7.42 -1.36 13.09
N ARG A 47 -7.68 -0.29 13.83
CA ARG A 47 -7.01 0.03 15.09
C ARG A 47 -7.12 -1.13 16.10
N ASP A 48 -8.32 -1.61 16.33
CA ASP A 48 -8.56 -2.68 17.30
C ASP A 48 -7.92 -4.00 16.87
N ALA A 49 -7.98 -4.34 15.58
CA ALA A 49 -7.28 -5.50 15.04
C ALA A 49 -5.76 -5.38 15.19
N MET A 50 -5.18 -4.19 14.95
CA MET A 50 -3.73 -3.99 15.10
C MET A 50 -3.31 -4.01 16.57
N LYS A 51 -4.11 -3.48 17.50
CA LYS A 51 -3.86 -3.61 18.93
C LYS A 51 -3.80 -5.07 19.37
N ILE A 52 -4.72 -5.91 18.92
CA ILE A 52 -4.70 -7.37 19.18
C ILE A 52 -3.45 -8.03 18.61
N VAL A 53 -3.05 -7.67 17.38
CA VAL A 53 -1.86 -8.25 16.73
C VAL A 53 -0.56 -7.82 17.44
N MET A 54 -0.53 -6.63 18.02
CA MET A 54 0.63 -6.08 18.73
C MET A 54 0.66 -6.43 20.23
N ASP A 55 -0.43 -6.95 20.77
CA ASP A 55 -0.55 -7.27 22.20
C ASP A 55 0.55 -8.26 22.61
N GLY A 56 1.34 -7.87 23.62
CA GLY A 56 2.46 -8.66 24.13
C GLY A 56 2.05 -9.99 24.76
N GLU A 57 0.85 -10.08 25.31
CA GLU A 57 0.28 -11.31 25.89
C GLU A 57 -0.38 -12.21 24.81
N GLY A 58 -0.48 -11.71 23.56
CA GLY A 58 -1.14 -12.40 22.46
C GLY A 58 -0.19 -12.74 21.30
N ILE A 59 -0.44 -12.16 20.13
CA ILE A 59 0.34 -12.41 18.91
C ILE A 59 1.74 -11.79 19.00
N ALA A 60 1.88 -10.70 19.74
CA ALA A 60 3.14 -10.02 20.05
C ALA A 60 3.98 -9.62 18.81
N LEU A 61 3.32 -9.21 17.72
CA LEU A 61 4.01 -8.72 16.54
C LEU A 61 4.45 -7.26 16.77
N SER A 62 5.76 -6.99 16.62
CA SER A 62 6.27 -5.62 16.78
C SER A 62 5.61 -4.66 15.79
N ARG A 63 5.25 -3.45 16.25
CA ARG A 63 4.71 -2.37 15.41
C ARG A 63 5.56 -2.07 14.16
N ARG A 64 6.90 -2.25 14.24
CA ARG A 64 7.84 -2.09 13.13
C ARG A 64 7.73 -3.19 12.06
N ARG A 65 6.97 -4.23 12.34
CA ARG A 65 6.67 -5.34 11.43
C ARG A 65 5.29 -5.19 10.78
N ILE A 66 4.59 -4.12 11.09
CA ILE A 66 3.26 -3.81 10.55
C ILE A 66 3.35 -2.55 9.72
N THR A 67 2.86 -2.59 8.48
CA THR A 67 2.77 -1.42 7.61
C THR A 67 1.31 -1.20 7.20
N LEU A 68 0.77 -0.06 7.54
CA LEU A 68 -0.54 0.40 7.08
C LEU A 68 -0.34 1.27 5.84
N SER A 69 -0.99 0.90 4.74
CA SER A 69 -1.00 1.70 3.52
C SER A 69 -2.29 2.50 3.42
N THR A 70 -2.18 3.74 2.97
CA THR A 70 -3.34 4.61 2.69
C THR A 70 -3.13 5.38 1.40
N SER A 71 -4.22 5.67 0.72
CA SER A 71 -4.23 6.58 -0.43
C SER A 71 -4.24 8.06 -0.02
N GLY A 72 -4.36 8.36 1.28
CA GLY A 72 -4.27 9.71 1.81
C GLY A 72 -5.56 10.22 2.45
N VAL A 73 -6.18 9.45 3.33
CA VAL A 73 -7.29 9.90 4.19
C VAL A 73 -6.72 10.78 5.30
N VAL A 74 -6.48 12.04 4.97
CA VAL A 74 -5.73 13.00 5.79
C VAL A 74 -6.19 13.08 7.25
N PRO A 75 -7.49 13.18 7.57
CA PRO A 75 -7.93 13.28 8.96
C PRO A 75 -7.55 12.08 9.83
N GLU A 76 -7.43 10.90 9.23
CA GLU A 76 -7.14 9.66 9.95
C GLU A 76 -5.64 9.35 10.03
N ILE A 77 -4.82 10.01 9.22
CA ILE A 77 -3.35 9.80 9.23
C ILE A 77 -2.75 10.18 10.59
N ALA A 78 -3.11 11.33 11.15
CA ALA A 78 -2.61 11.76 12.45
C ALA A 78 -2.99 10.76 13.55
N LYS A 79 -4.25 10.33 13.59
CA LYS A 79 -4.73 9.32 14.54
C LYS A 79 -4.00 7.98 14.43
N THR A 80 -3.58 7.60 13.21
CA THR A 80 -2.83 6.36 12.99
C THR A 80 -1.52 6.32 13.79
N ALA A 81 -0.82 7.44 13.91
CA ALA A 81 0.40 7.52 14.70
C ALA A 81 0.16 7.37 16.19
N GLU A 82 -0.91 7.97 16.70
CA GLU A 82 -1.25 8.02 18.12
C GLU A 82 -1.87 6.72 18.60
N GLU A 83 -2.84 6.21 17.85
CA GLU A 83 -3.70 5.11 18.30
C GLU A 83 -3.23 3.73 17.82
N ILE A 84 -2.47 3.63 16.71
CA ILE A 84 -1.94 2.37 16.18
C ILE A 84 -0.42 2.33 16.31
N GLY A 85 0.29 3.34 15.79
CA GLY A 85 1.74 3.48 15.91
C GLY A 85 2.55 2.52 15.03
N CYS A 86 1.96 1.91 14.01
CA CYS A 86 2.65 1.08 13.02
C CYS A 86 3.35 1.94 11.95
N LEU A 87 4.10 1.29 11.05
CA LEU A 87 4.71 1.97 9.90
C LEU A 87 3.62 2.42 8.92
N LEU A 88 3.85 3.58 8.29
CA LEU A 88 2.92 4.17 7.33
C LEU A 88 3.48 4.10 5.91
N ALA A 89 2.64 3.68 4.97
CA ALA A 89 2.89 3.76 3.54
C ALA A 89 1.82 4.61 2.86
N ILE A 90 2.24 5.46 1.92
CA ILE A 90 1.35 6.36 1.16
C ILE A 90 1.35 5.94 -0.30
N SER A 91 0.20 5.59 -0.83
CA SER A 91 -0.03 5.44 -2.27
C SER A 91 0.04 6.82 -2.93
N PHE A 92 1.25 7.25 -3.30
CA PHE A 92 1.50 8.61 -3.77
C PHE A 92 1.33 8.74 -5.28
N HIS A 93 2.05 7.96 -6.04
CA HIS A 93 1.95 7.66 -7.47
C HIS A 93 2.04 8.84 -8.44
N ALA A 94 2.07 10.09 -7.99
CA ALA A 94 2.19 11.25 -8.85
C ALA A 94 2.82 12.43 -8.11
N THR A 95 3.34 13.40 -8.88
CA THR A 95 4.01 14.60 -8.36
C THR A 95 3.25 15.89 -8.68
N THR A 96 2.13 15.78 -9.40
CA THR A 96 1.19 16.89 -9.65
C THR A 96 -0.24 16.45 -9.35
N ASP A 97 -1.08 17.41 -8.94
CA ASP A 97 -2.45 17.11 -8.60
C ASP A 97 -3.25 16.63 -9.82
N GLU A 98 -2.97 17.16 -11.03
CA GLU A 98 -3.65 16.76 -12.27
C GLU A 98 -3.46 15.26 -12.58
N VAL A 99 -2.26 14.74 -12.35
CA VAL A 99 -1.96 13.33 -12.54
C VAL A 99 -2.51 12.52 -11.38
N ARG A 100 -2.34 13.01 -10.14
CA ARG A 100 -2.78 12.30 -8.95
C ARG A 100 -4.29 12.18 -8.86
N ASP A 101 -5.05 13.18 -9.30
CA ASP A 101 -6.52 13.13 -9.37
C ASP A 101 -7.06 11.99 -10.26
N LYS A 102 -6.29 11.61 -11.27
CA LYS A 102 -6.63 10.49 -12.17
C LYS A 102 -6.23 9.15 -11.58
N LEU A 103 -5.04 9.07 -10.98
CA LEU A 103 -4.49 7.82 -10.44
C LEU A 103 -5.02 7.48 -9.04
N VAL A 104 -5.24 8.50 -8.21
CA VAL A 104 -5.64 8.40 -6.81
C VAL A 104 -6.74 9.42 -6.52
N PRO A 105 -8.00 9.15 -6.87
CA PRO A 105 -9.09 10.14 -6.87
C PRO A 105 -9.39 10.84 -5.56
N ILE A 106 -8.96 10.29 -4.42
CA ILE A 106 -9.07 10.92 -3.10
C ILE A 106 -8.29 12.26 -3.04
N ASN A 107 -7.32 12.44 -3.95
CA ASN A 107 -6.55 13.68 -4.07
C ASN A 107 -7.45 14.91 -4.31
N LYS A 108 -8.58 14.74 -4.97
CA LYS A 108 -9.58 15.82 -5.16
C LYS A 108 -10.13 16.36 -3.86
N ARG A 109 -10.09 15.56 -2.79
CA ARG A 109 -10.54 15.96 -1.46
C ARG A 109 -9.36 16.49 -0.60
N TRP A 110 -8.23 15.85 -0.70
CA TRP A 110 -7.00 16.22 0.01
C TRP A 110 -5.85 16.14 -0.98
N ASN A 111 -5.45 17.31 -1.49
CA ASN A 111 -4.41 17.44 -2.50
C ASN A 111 -3.02 17.10 -1.95
N ILE A 112 -2.04 17.05 -2.84
CA ILE A 112 -0.65 16.72 -2.50
C ILE A 112 -0.12 17.60 -1.36
N GLU A 113 -0.37 18.91 -1.41
CA GLU A 113 0.12 19.85 -0.40
C GLU A 113 -0.48 19.53 0.98
N THR A 114 -1.80 19.36 1.08
CA THR A 114 -2.48 19.00 2.32
C THR A 114 -1.96 17.69 2.90
N LEU A 115 -1.81 16.67 2.05
CA LEU A 115 -1.26 15.38 2.46
C LEU A 115 0.16 15.51 3.01
N LEU A 116 1.05 16.19 2.27
CA LEU A 116 2.46 16.32 2.67
C LEU A 116 2.62 17.18 3.93
N ASN A 117 1.80 18.21 4.14
CA ASN A 117 1.82 18.98 5.38
C ASN A 117 1.45 18.09 6.58
N THR A 118 0.40 17.28 6.46
CA THR A 118 0.04 16.28 7.50
C THR A 118 1.18 15.30 7.77
N LEU A 119 1.91 14.87 6.73
CA LEU A 119 3.03 13.94 6.89
C LEU A 119 4.27 14.60 7.50
N ARG A 120 4.49 15.91 7.33
CA ARG A 120 5.56 16.64 8.03
C ARG A 120 5.33 16.73 9.53
N ASP A 121 4.07 16.85 9.92
CA ASP A 121 3.65 16.89 11.32
C ASP A 121 3.44 15.50 11.93
N TYR A 122 3.65 14.42 11.14
CA TYR A 122 3.42 13.05 11.59
C TYR A 122 4.40 12.69 12.71
N PRO A 123 3.90 12.32 13.91
CA PRO A 123 4.76 12.04 15.04
C PRO A 123 5.59 10.77 14.85
N ARG A 124 6.71 10.66 15.59
CA ARG A 124 7.62 9.50 15.62
C ARG A 124 8.42 9.23 14.36
N LEU A 125 8.45 10.13 13.39
CA LEU A 125 9.32 9.95 12.24
C LEU A 125 10.79 9.98 12.65
N SER A 126 11.55 9.03 12.14
CA SER A 126 12.98 8.88 12.39
C SER A 126 13.64 8.14 11.24
N ASN A 127 14.95 8.01 11.28
CA ASN A 127 15.68 7.19 10.30
C ASN A 127 15.30 5.70 10.32
N SER A 128 14.72 5.20 11.41
CA SER A 128 14.25 3.82 11.55
C SER A 128 12.74 3.65 11.30
N GLU A 129 11.96 4.73 11.41
CA GLU A 129 10.50 4.74 11.23
C GLU A 129 10.14 5.78 10.15
N ARG A 130 10.52 5.47 8.90
CA ARG A 130 10.31 6.34 7.73
C ARG A 130 8.96 6.11 7.12
N ILE A 131 8.36 7.15 6.56
CA ILE A 131 7.21 7.02 5.67
C ILE A 131 7.66 6.35 4.37
N THR A 132 6.90 5.36 3.92
CA THR A 132 7.10 4.74 2.62
C THR A 132 6.19 5.41 1.60
N PHE A 133 6.76 6.05 0.58
CA PHE A 133 6.00 6.51 -0.59
C PHE A 133 5.98 5.41 -1.65
N GLU A 134 4.82 4.87 -1.93
CA GLU A 134 4.62 3.92 -3.02
C GLU A 134 4.41 4.71 -4.31
N TYR A 135 5.20 4.43 -5.34
CA TYR A 135 5.20 5.15 -6.59
C TYR A 135 5.19 4.18 -7.78
N VAL A 136 4.03 4.00 -8.39
CA VAL A 136 3.89 3.18 -9.59
C VAL A 136 4.50 3.92 -10.79
N MET A 137 5.32 3.23 -11.59
CA MET A 137 6.01 3.79 -12.74
C MET A 137 5.20 3.55 -14.00
N LEU A 138 4.58 4.61 -14.51
CA LEU A 138 3.72 4.63 -15.69
C LEU A 138 4.42 5.38 -16.82
N LYS A 139 4.62 4.72 -17.95
CA LYS A 139 5.31 5.27 -19.11
C LYS A 139 4.65 6.56 -19.61
N ASP A 140 5.47 7.60 -19.77
CA ASP A 140 5.08 8.93 -20.26
C ASP A 140 3.98 9.65 -19.45
N VAL A 141 3.71 9.18 -18.22
CA VAL A 141 2.69 9.76 -17.35
C VAL A 141 3.32 10.42 -16.11
N ASN A 142 4.18 9.68 -15.40
CA ASN A 142 4.75 10.12 -14.13
C ASN A 142 6.23 9.72 -13.96
N ASP A 143 6.88 9.29 -15.02
CA ASP A 143 8.21 8.67 -14.99
C ASP A 143 9.35 9.56 -15.50
N SER A 144 9.10 10.85 -15.74
CA SER A 144 10.10 11.77 -16.24
C SER A 144 11.17 12.15 -15.20
N ASP A 145 12.34 12.57 -15.66
CA ASP A 145 13.38 13.14 -14.78
C ASP A 145 12.86 14.37 -14.00
N ALA A 146 11.92 15.12 -14.59
CA ALA A 146 11.28 16.25 -13.95
C ALA A 146 10.40 15.80 -12.77
N ASP A 147 9.68 14.67 -12.93
CA ASP A 147 8.89 14.07 -11.86
C ASP A 147 9.79 13.57 -10.72
N ALA A 148 10.89 12.87 -11.02
CA ALA A 148 11.85 12.44 -10.01
C ALA A 148 12.36 13.62 -9.17
N ARG A 149 12.80 14.70 -9.84
CA ARG A 149 13.27 15.91 -9.17
C ARG A 149 12.17 16.63 -8.39
N ARG A 150 10.95 16.64 -8.89
CA ARG A 150 9.78 17.22 -8.20
C ARG A 150 9.43 16.39 -6.97
N LEU A 151 9.42 15.06 -7.08
CA LEU A 151 9.19 14.17 -5.94
C LEU A 151 10.15 14.44 -4.79
N VAL A 152 11.46 14.54 -5.08
CA VAL A 152 12.48 14.88 -4.09
C VAL A 152 12.17 16.22 -3.38
N ARG A 153 11.79 17.26 -4.15
CA ARG A 153 11.44 18.56 -3.55
C ARG A 153 10.17 18.48 -2.69
N LEU A 154 9.17 17.76 -3.14
CA LEU A 154 7.90 17.63 -2.43
C LEU A 154 8.06 16.96 -1.07
N ILE A 155 8.85 15.90 -0.99
CA ILE A 155 9.05 15.12 0.26
C ILE A 155 10.20 15.67 1.13
N ALA A 156 10.81 16.80 0.73
CA ALA A 156 11.88 17.42 1.50
C ALA A 156 11.43 17.67 2.95
N GLY A 157 12.32 17.29 3.90
CA GLY A 157 12.06 17.39 5.34
C GLY A 157 11.25 16.22 5.94
N ILE A 158 10.75 15.28 5.13
CA ILE A 158 10.06 14.09 5.62
C ILE A 158 11.07 12.92 5.62
N PRO A 159 11.32 12.24 6.76
CA PRO A 159 12.05 10.98 6.80
C PRO A 159 11.31 9.93 5.97
N ALA A 160 11.82 9.61 4.79
CA ALA A 160 11.09 8.83 3.79
C ALA A 160 11.97 7.79 3.08
N LYS A 161 11.31 6.82 2.48
CA LYS A 161 11.82 5.97 1.40
C LYS A 161 10.77 5.90 0.29
N ILE A 162 11.20 5.70 -0.93
CA ILE A 162 10.33 5.64 -2.09
C ILE A 162 10.41 4.23 -2.69
N ASN A 163 9.32 3.47 -2.64
CA ASN A 163 9.21 2.20 -3.34
C ASN A 163 8.77 2.46 -4.78
N LEU A 164 9.65 2.23 -5.73
CA LEU A 164 9.32 2.30 -7.14
C LEU A 164 8.71 0.98 -7.57
N ILE A 165 7.51 1.02 -8.12
CA ILE A 165 6.74 -0.15 -8.52
C ILE A 165 6.61 -0.15 -10.04
N PRO A 166 7.33 -1.03 -10.76
CA PRO A 166 7.08 -1.23 -12.18
C PRO A 166 5.61 -1.59 -12.37
N PHE A 167 4.94 -0.92 -13.29
CA PHE A 167 3.52 -1.18 -13.53
C PHE A 167 3.31 -2.59 -14.09
N ASN A 168 2.38 -3.33 -13.52
CA ASN A 168 1.98 -4.64 -14.01
C ASN A 168 0.82 -4.47 -14.97
N GLU A 169 1.09 -4.65 -16.25
CA GLU A 169 0.09 -4.54 -17.30
C GLU A 169 -0.89 -5.71 -17.27
N TRP A 170 -2.13 -5.44 -17.63
CA TRP A 170 -3.16 -6.46 -17.87
C TRP A 170 -3.89 -6.15 -19.17
N PRO A 171 -4.56 -7.13 -19.81
CA PRO A 171 -5.33 -6.90 -21.02
C PRO A 171 -6.36 -5.77 -20.84
N GLY A 172 -6.20 -4.68 -21.62
CA GLY A 172 -7.05 -3.49 -21.53
C GLY A 172 -6.61 -2.48 -20.46
N ALA A 173 -5.41 -2.58 -19.89
CA ALA A 173 -4.84 -1.55 -19.05
C ALA A 173 -4.74 -0.21 -19.80
N PRO A 174 -5.12 0.92 -19.18
CA PRO A 174 -5.04 2.24 -19.82
C PRO A 174 -3.62 2.82 -19.83
N TYR A 175 -2.67 2.17 -19.17
CA TYR A 175 -1.29 2.60 -19.00
C TYR A 175 -0.32 1.49 -19.41
N GLN A 176 0.92 1.91 -19.67
CA GLN A 176 2.06 1.01 -19.96
C GLN A 176 3.11 1.13 -18.86
N ARG A 177 3.88 0.08 -18.67
CA ARG A 177 5.04 0.08 -17.80
C ARG A 177 6.14 0.95 -18.37
N SER A 178 6.78 1.76 -17.54
CA SER A 178 8.01 2.47 -17.91
C SER A 178 9.12 1.50 -18.32
N ASP A 179 9.93 1.90 -19.29
CA ASP A 179 11.11 1.14 -19.69
C ASP A 179 12.07 0.99 -18.49
N TRP A 180 12.73 -0.16 -18.38
CA TRP A 180 13.56 -0.46 -17.21
C TRP A 180 14.67 0.57 -16.98
N SER A 181 15.34 1.01 -18.04
CA SER A 181 16.35 2.08 -17.98
C SER A 181 15.79 3.41 -17.45
N ARG A 182 14.51 3.68 -17.71
CA ARG A 182 13.81 4.86 -17.19
C ARG A 182 13.58 4.73 -15.69
N ILE A 183 13.15 3.55 -15.22
CA ILE A 183 12.95 3.26 -13.80
C ILE A 183 14.27 3.38 -13.03
N GLU A 184 15.34 2.81 -13.56
CA GLU A 184 16.69 2.90 -12.96
C GLU A 184 17.19 4.34 -12.88
N LYS A 185 17.00 5.12 -13.94
CA LYS A 185 17.39 6.54 -13.94
C LYS A 185 16.58 7.37 -12.94
N PHE A 186 15.29 7.08 -12.82
CA PHE A 186 14.41 7.72 -11.83
C PHE A 186 14.87 7.38 -10.41
N ALA A 187 15.18 6.11 -10.14
CA ALA A 187 15.74 5.64 -8.87
C ALA A 187 17.07 6.33 -8.53
N ASP A 188 17.97 6.47 -9.51
CA ASP A 188 19.28 7.12 -9.34
C ASP A 188 19.14 8.60 -8.94
N ILE A 189 18.20 9.33 -9.56
CA ILE A 189 17.93 10.73 -9.20
C ILE A 189 17.48 10.83 -7.74
N ILE A 190 16.60 9.97 -7.28
CA ILE A 190 16.10 9.93 -5.91
C ILE A 190 17.22 9.53 -4.95
N TYR A 191 18.00 8.51 -5.30
CA TYR A 191 19.10 8.01 -4.48
C TYR A 191 20.18 9.09 -4.27
N LYS A 192 20.57 9.79 -5.34
CA LYS A 192 21.52 10.92 -5.28
C LYS A 192 21.03 12.09 -4.42
N ALA A 193 19.73 12.21 -4.23
CA ALA A 193 19.13 13.18 -3.33
C ALA A 193 19.08 12.70 -1.85
N GLY A 194 19.60 11.50 -1.55
CA GLY A 194 19.70 10.97 -0.19
C GLY A 194 18.53 10.11 0.27
N TYR A 195 17.58 9.76 -0.61
CA TYR A 195 16.48 8.88 -0.27
C TYR A 195 16.71 7.45 -0.78
N ALA A 196 16.37 6.46 0.04
CA ALA A 196 16.32 5.08 -0.43
C ALA A 196 15.20 4.91 -1.45
N SER A 197 15.53 4.33 -2.61
CA SER A 197 14.59 4.13 -3.73
C SER A 197 14.64 2.70 -4.28
N PRO A 198 14.26 1.68 -3.48
CA PRO A 198 14.22 0.32 -3.98
C PRO A 198 13.20 0.19 -5.10
N ILE A 199 13.60 -0.54 -6.16
CA ILE A 199 12.70 -0.96 -7.22
C ILE A 199 12.09 -2.29 -6.80
N ARG A 200 10.77 -2.36 -6.75
CA ARG A 200 10.06 -3.56 -6.32
C ARG A 200 10.07 -4.59 -7.44
N THR A 201 10.57 -5.77 -7.16
CA THR A 201 10.43 -6.91 -8.07
C THR A 201 8.98 -7.36 -8.06
N PRO A 202 8.27 -7.38 -9.21
CA PRO A 202 6.93 -7.92 -9.30
C PRO A 202 6.87 -9.37 -8.80
N ARG A 203 5.81 -9.71 -8.08
CA ARG A 203 5.51 -11.08 -7.65
C ARG A 203 4.05 -11.36 -7.92
N GLY A 204 3.73 -12.61 -8.28
CA GLY A 204 2.35 -13.01 -8.56
C GLY A 204 1.83 -12.54 -9.92
N GLU A 205 2.70 -12.25 -10.89
CA GLU A 205 2.30 -11.93 -12.26
C GLU A 205 1.55 -13.12 -12.90
N ASP A 206 2.00 -14.32 -12.63
CA ASP A 206 1.46 -15.59 -13.09
C ASP A 206 0.02 -15.88 -12.61
N ILE A 207 -0.33 -15.37 -11.43
CA ILE A 207 -1.67 -15.54 -10.82
C ILE A 207 -2.50 -14.25 -10.82
N MET A 208 -2.09 -13.22 -11.56
CA MET A 208 -2.72 -11.89 -11.62
C MET A 208 -2.98 -11.26 -10.24
N ALA A 209 -2.14 -11.53 -9.25
CA ALA A 209 -2.25 -11.03 -7.88
C ALA A 209 -1.39 -9.78 -7.61
N ALA A 210 -0.77 -9.21 -8.63
CA ALA A 210 0.02 -8.00 -8.49
C ALA A 210 -0.85 -6.77 -8.17
N CYS A 211 -0.24 -5.73 -7.57
CA CYS A 211 -0.94 -4.51 -7.19
C CYS A 211 -1.78 -3.93 -8.34
N GLY A 212 -3.06 -3.70 -8.08
CA GLY A 212 -4.02 -3.15 -9.05
C GLY A 212 -4.75 -4.20 -9.91
N GLN A 213 -4.23 -5.41 -10.05
CA GLN A 213 -4.86 -6.45 -10.88
C GLN A 213 -6.12 -7.05 -10.23
N LEU A 214 -6.13 -7.27 -8.93
CA LEU A 214 -7.25 -7.85 -8.17
C LEU A 214 -8.54 -7.03 -8.29
N LYS A 215 -8.45 -5.70 -8.24
CA LYS A 215 -9.62 -4.83 -8.39
C LYS A 215 -10.25 -4.97 -9.78
N SER A 216 -9.41 -4.99 -10.82
CA SER A 216 -9.86 -5.12 -12.21
C SER A 216 -10.56 -6.46 -12.49
N ALA A 217 -10.10 -7.54 -11.87
CA ALA A 217 -10.75 -8.86 -11.98
C ALA A 217 -12.13 -8.86 -11.30
N THR A 218 -12.22 -8.28 -10.11
CA THR A 218 -13.50 -8.16 -9.36
C THR A 218 -14.51 -7.26 -10.07
N GLU A 219 -14.09 -6.15 -10.65
CA GLU A 219 -14.95 -5.25 -11.42
C GLU A 219 -15.45 -5.91 -12.70
N ARG A 220 -14.61 -6.68 -13.41
CA ARG A 220 -15.02 -7.48 -14.58
C ARG A 220 -16.02 -8.54 -14.21
N ALA A 221 -15.82 -9.28 -13.12
CA ALA A 221 -16.77 -10.28 -12.64
C ALA A 221 -18.12 -9.66 -12.28
N ARG A 222 -18.15 -8.48 -11.67
CA ARG A 222 -19.39 -7.74 -11.37
C ARG A 222 -20.10 -7.26 -12.63
N LYS A 223 -19.37 -6.74 -13.62
CA LYS A 223 -19.94 -6.30 -14.90
C LYS A 223 -20.53 -7.47 -15.69
N SER A 224 -19.79 -8.60 -15.76
CA SER A 224 -20.29 -9.82 -16.41
C SER A 224 -21.56 -10.35 -15.75
N ARG A 225 -21.60 -10.35 -14.41
CA ARG A 225 -22.81 -10.78 -13.66
C ARG A 225 -23.99 -9.84 -13.88
N ALA A 226 -23.77 -8.54 -13.88
CA ALA A 226 -24.81 -7.54 -14.16
C ALA A 226 -25.33 -7.66 -15.61
N GLN A 227 -24.50 -8.00 -16.58
CA GLN A 227 -24.91 -8.28 -17.94
C GLN A 227 -25.76 -9.55 -18.03
N ILE A 228 -25.35 -10.62 -17.40
CA ILE A 228 -26.11 -11.88 -17.35
C ILE A 228 -27.48 -11.68 -16.67
N GLU A 229 -27.53 -10.93 -15.56
CA GLU A 229 -28.77 -10.60 -14.86
C GLU A 229 -29.70 -9.71 -15.72
N ALA A 230 -29.14 -8.77 -16.49
CA ALA A 230 -29.89 -7.93 -17.41
C ALA A 230 -30.48 -8.74 -18.60
N GLU A 231 -29.71 -9.67 -19.16
CA GLU A 231 -30.15 -10.57 -20.24
C GLU A 231 -31.21 -11.58 -19.76
N ALA A 232 -31.08 -12.08 -18.53
CA ALA A 232 -32.08 -12.96 -17.92
C ALA A 232 -33.38 -12.23 -17.59
N GLY A 233 -33.34 -10.93 -17.26
CA GLY A 233 -34.52 -10.11 -16.98
C GLY A 233 -35.33 -9.74 -18.22
N VAL A 234 -34.73 -9.77 -19.41
CA VAL A 234 -35.40 -9.47 -20.69
C VAL A 234 -36.19 -10.68 -21.22
N SER A 235 -35.87 -11.90 -20.79
CA SER A 235 -36.57 -13.14 -21.26
C SER A 235 -37.85 -13.51 -20.50
N SER A 236 -38.25 -12.76 -19.48
CA SER A 236 -39.46 -13.01 -18.68
C SER A 236 -40.62 -12.07 -18.98
N GLY A 237 -40.58 -11.34 -20.09
CA GLY A 237 -41.61 -10.37 -20.52
C GLY A 237 -42.11 -10.60 -21.95
N SER A 238 -42.58 -11.84 -22.26
CA SER A 238 -43.30 -12.10 -23.50
C SER A 238 -44.43 -13.09 -23.22
#